data_38c4857b9f102d566862320ba921ce80
#
_entry.id   38c4857b9f102d566862320ba921ce80
#
_cell.length_a   1.000
_cell.length_b   1.000
_cell.length_c   1.000
_cell.angle_alpha   90.00
_cell.angle_beta   90.00
_cell.angle_gamma   90.00
#
_symmetry.space_group_name_H-M   'P 1'
#
loop_
_entity.id
_entity.type
_entity.pdbx_description
1 polymer ?
#
loop_
_entity_poly.entity_id
_entity_poly.type
_entity_poly.pdbx_seq_one_letter_code
_entity_poly.pdbx_strand_id
1 'polypeptide(L)'
;MRKTKIICTLGPATDRDGILEQCIESGMNVARLNFSHGSHEEQQKRIDKLYELRKKYQKPIAALLDTKGPEIRLGDFNDGKVNLKQGQKFSLVTNEVLGDETKAYVTYKQLPEDVEPGTRILMDDGLVEMIVEAVDETQIDCVVVGDCELKNHKGVNVPGLHLNMPYMSEKDKSDIIFGINNHVDFIAASFVRTVKDIEDIRAFLHENGGDGIHIIAKIENREGVENIDGIIAASDGIMVARGDMGVELPEEEVPILQKMIIGKVYEAGKQVITATQMLDSMMKNPRPTRAEVADVANAIYDGTSAIMLSGETAAGKYPVESVQTMVRIANRPEAGIDYEKRFYHRGRHEKPDVTEAVCHATCTTAYDLNASAIVAVTKSGRTARMISRYRPACPVLGGTTSKRVWRQMAMSWGVCPILLDEKTDVFALFDHAVDKGKCSGLLKSGDLAVITSGVPIGISGTTNMLKVVNVE
;
A
#
# COMPACT_ATOMS: atom_id res chain seq x y z
N MET A 1 4.10 -10.52 19.44
CA MET A 1 3.36 -9.48 18.66
C MET A 1 3.80 -9.55 17.21
N ARG A 2 2.85 -9.61 16.25
CA ARG A 2 3.17 -9.54 14.82
C ARG A 2 3.68 -8.14 14.45
N LYS A 3 4.76 -8.06 13.68
CA LYS A 3 5.42 -6.82 13.28
C LYS A 3 4.96 -6.33 11.90
N THR A 4 4.85 -7.24 10.90
CA THR A 4 4.32 -6.96 9.56
C THR A 4 2.84 -6.65 9.63
N LYS A 5 2.39 -5.60 8.97
CA LYS A 5 0.99 -5.15 9.00
C LYS A 5 0.16 -5.84 7.92
N ILE A 6 -1.15 -5.90 8.13
CA ILE A 6 -2.09 -6.51 7.18
C ILE A 6 -3.09 -5.46 6.72
N ILE A 7 -3.19 -5.32 5.40
CA ILE A 7 -4.17 -4.49 4.71
C ILE A 7 -5.23 -5.41 4.13
N CYS A 8 -6.50 -5.09 4.37
CA CYS A 8 -7.63 -5.83 3.81
C CYS A 8 -8.46 -4.92 2.93
N THR A 9 -8.74 -5.35 1.70
CA THR A 9 -9.66 -4.64 0.81
C THR A 9 -11.10 -4.91 1.24
N LEU A 10 -11.87 -3.83 1.43
CA LEU A 10 -13.28 -3.90 1.72
C LEU A 10 -14.08 -4.09 0.44
N GLY A 11 -15.16 -4.86 0.51
CA GLY A 11 -16.05 -5.14 -0.61
C GLY A 11 -17.22 -6.02 -0.19
N PRO A 12 -17.98 -6.56 -1.16
CA PRO A 12 -19.20 -7.33 -0.88
C PRO A 12 -19.03 -8.46 0.15
N ALA A 13 -17.84 -9.07 0.24
CA ALA A 13 -17.58 -10.13 1.21
C ALA A 13 -17.50 -9.58 2.64
N THR A 14 -16.89 -8.40 2.82
CA THR A 14 -16.79 -7.72 4.13
C THR A 14 -18.04 -6.92 4.50
N ASP A 15 -18.93 -6.65 3.54
CA ASP A 15 -20.21 -5.97 3.78
C ASP A 15 -21.21 -6.88 4.52
N ARG A 16 -20.97 -8.20 4.52
CA ARG A 16 -21.80 -9.16 5.27
C ARG A 16 -21.67 -8.92 6.78
N ASP A 17 -22.77 -9.14 7.50
CA ASP A 17 -22.86 -8.89 8.95
C ASP A 17 -21.73 -9.58 9.74
N GLY A 18 -21.05 -8.79 10.57
CA GLY A 18 -19.98 -9.26 11.47
C GLY A 18 -18.64 -9.60 10.80
N ILE A 19 -18.54 -9.67 9.47
CA ILE A 19 -17.31 -10.09 8.79
C ILE A 19 -16.20 -9.04 8.94
N LEU A 20 -16.48 -7.75 8.71
CA LEU A 20 -15.50 -6.69 8.92
C LEU A 20 -14.97 -6.66 10.35
N GLU A 21 -15.87 -6.85 11.32
CA GLU A 21 -15.53 -6.95 12.74
C GLU A 21 -14.57 -8.11 13.01
N GLN A 22 -14.89 -9.31 12.51
CA GLN A 22 -14.02 -10.48 12.64
C GLN A 22 -12.67 -10.30 11.95
N CYS A 23 -12.60 -9.58 10.81
CA CYS A 23 -11.33 -9.24 10.16
C CYS A 23 -10.47 -8.32 11.06
N ILE A 24 -11.08 -7.33 11.73
CA ILE A 24 -10.40 -6.45 12.69
C ILE A 24 -9.88 -7.25 13.90
N GLU A 25 -10.69 -8.14 14.45
CA GLU A 25 -10.30 -9.00 15.56
C GLU A 25 -9.19 -9.97 15.18
N SER A 26 -9.24 -10.52 13.96
CA SER A 26 -8.24 -11.42 13.41
C SER A 26 -6.90 -10.75 13.12
N GLY A 27 -6.82 -9.42 13.05
CA GLY A 27 -5.55 -8.70 12.95
C GLY A 27 -5.39 -7.75 11.77
N MET A 28 -6.46 -7.32 11.13
CA MET A 28 -6.44 -6.24 10.14
C MET A 28 -5.90 -4.94 10.77
N ASN A 29 -5.01 -4.25 10.07
CA ASN A 29 -4.43 -2.97 10.49
C ASN A 29 -4.90 -1.80 9.63
N VAL A 30 -5.17 -2.04 8.35
CA VAL A 30 -5.58 -1.02 7.38
C VAL A 30 -6.73 -1.57 6.55
N ALA A 31 -7.78 -0.75 6.38
CA ALA A 31 -8.88 -1.00 5.47
C ALA A 31 -8.62 -0.29 4.14
N ARG A 32 -8.52 -1.04 3.04
CA ARG A 32 -8.39 -0.50 1.69
C ARG A 32 -9.76 -0.38 1.05
N LEU A 33 -10.05 0.78 0.49
CA LEU A 33 -11.24 1.11 -0.29
C LEU A 33 -10.80 1.28 -1.75
N ASN A 34 -11.19 0.35 -2.62
CA ASN A 34 -10.82 0.39 -4.03
C ASN A 34 -11.84 1.18 -4.84
N PHE A 35 -11.45 2.35 -5.35
CA PHE A 35 -12.30 3.24 -6.13
C PHE A 35 -12.33 2.93 -7.63
N SER A 36 -11.61 1.91 -8.08
CA SER A 36 -11.83 1.34 -9.42
C SER A 36 -13.19 0.65 -9.53
N HIS A 37 -13.82 0.30 -8.39
CA HIS A 37 -15.10 -0.40 -8.32
C HIS A 37 -16.05 0.23 -7.30
N GLY A 38 -17.35 0.12 -7.60
CA GLY A 38 -18.42 0.60 -6.72
C GLY A 38 -18.67 2.11 -6.81
N SER A 39 -19.74 2.55 -6.17
CA SER A 39 -20.16 3.95 -6.09
C SER A 39 -19.65 4.62 -4.82
N HIS A 40 -19.67 5.95 -4.77
CA HIS A 40 -19.37 6.71 -3.55
C HIS A 40 -20.32 6.32 -2.39
N GLU A 41 -21.59 6.01 -2.67
CA GLU A 41 -22.56 5.59 -1.64
C GLU A 41 -22.17 4.23 -1.01
N GLU A 42 -21.67 3.29 -1.81
CA GLU A 42 -21.18 2.00 -1.30
C GLU A 42 -19.93 2.19 -0.45
N GLN A 43 -18.99 3.00 -0.93
CA GLN A 43 -17.76 3.30 -0.18
C GLN A 43 -18.07 4.06 1.11
N GLN A 44 -19.07 4.96 1.11
CA GLN A 44 -19.51 5.68 2.32
C GLN A 44 -20.02 4.72 3.39
N LYS A 45 -20.84 3.75 3.03
CA LYS A 45 -21.35 2.74 3.98
C LYS A 45 -20.22 1.95 4.62
N ARG A 46 -19.18 1.57 3.84
CA ARG A 46 -18.00 0.85 4.34
C ARG A 46 -17.17 1.72 5.30
N ILE A 47 -16.99 3.01 4.96
CA ILE A 47 -16.27 3.97 5.82
C ILE A 47 -17.03 4.18 7.14
N ASP A 48 -18.34 4.41 7.09
CA ASP A 48 -19.16 4.61 8.27
C ASP A 48 -19.09 3.40 9.21
N LYS A 49 -19.18 2.18 8.66
CA LYS A 49 -19.03 0.95 9.42
C LYS A 49 -17.64 0.79 10.02
N LEU A 50 -16.59 1.12 9.26
CA LEU A 50 -15.22 1.13 9.75
C LEU A 50 -15.07 2.09 10.94
N TYR A 51 -15.67 3.28 10.88
CA TYR A 51 -15.56 4.29 11.93
C TYR A 51 -16.33 3.89 13.19
N GLU A 52 -17.50 3.27 13.04
CA GLU A 52 -18.22 2.64 14.15
C GLU A 52 -17.36 1.61 14.88
N LEU A 53 -16.73 0.68 14.12
CA LEU A 53 -15.91 -0.37 14.67
C LEU A 53 -14.62 0.16 15.30
N ARG A 54 -13.96 1.17 14.72
CA ARG A 54 -12.82 1.87 15.33
C ARG A 54 -13.16 2.39 16.72
N LYS A 55 -14.35 3.03 16.86
CA LYS A 55 -14.82 3.57 18.13
C LYS A 55 -15.15 2.46 19.11
N LYS A 56 -15.80 1.39 18.65
CA LYS A 56 -16.16 0.23 19.49
C LYS A 56 -14.91 -0.46 20.06
N TYR A 57 -13.92 -0.73 19.23
CA TYR A 57 -12.70 -1.49 19.61
C TYR A 57 -11.55 -0.63 20.11
N GLN A 58 -11.63 0.69 20.01
CA GLN A 58 -10.53 1.62 20.31
C GLN A 58 -9.22 1.22 19.61
N LYS A 59 -9.32 0.73 18.36
CA LYS A 59 -8.18 0.30 17.54
C LYS A 59 -7.83 1.31 16.44
N PRO A 60 -6.52 1.54 16.13
CA PRO A 60 -6.07 2.48 15.10
C PRO A 60 -6.14 1.87 13.70
N ILE A 61 -7.32 1.41 13.26
CA ILE A 61 -7.44 0.87 11.91
C ILE A 61 -7.39 2.04 10.91
N ALA A 62 -6.37 2.09 10.07
CA ALA A 62 -6.25 3.15 9.07
C ALA A 62 -7.20 2.92 7.87
N ALA A 63 -7.61 4.00 7.21
CA ALA A 63 -8.34 3.95 5.95
C ALA A 63 -7.41 4.37 4.80
N LEU A 64 -7.34 3.54 3.77
CA LEU A 64 -6.56 3.75 2.58
C LEU A 64 -7.51 3.78 1.37
N LEU A 65 -7.60 4.94 0.71
CA LEU A 65 -8.31 5.11 -0.55
C LEU A 65 -7.36 4.78 -1.69
N ASP A 66 -7.73 3.82 -2.53
CA ASP A 66 -6.95 3.40 -3.70
C ASP A 66 -7.63 3.96 -4.95
N THR A 67 -6.95 4.88 -5.65
CA THR A 67 -7.49 5.57 -6.83
C THR A 67 -7.54 4.65 -8.03
N LYS A 68 -8.37 5.01 -9.02
CA LYS A 68 -8.40 4.28 -10.29
C LYS A 68 -7.13 4.51 -11.10
N GLY A 69 -6.67 5.75 -11.16
CA GLY A 69 -5.53 6.16 -11.98
C GLY A 69 -5.81 6.23 -13.49
N PRO A 70 -4.79 6.55 -14.29
CA PRO A 70 -4.88 6.70 -15.74
C PRO A 70 -4.94 5.34 -16.45
N GLU A 71 -6.12 4.73 -16.49
CA GLU A 71 -6.36 3.47 -17.18
C GLU A 71 -6.97 3.69 -18.58
N ILE A 72 -6.51 2.90 -19.54
CA ILE A 72 -7.14 2.75 -20.84
C ILE A 72 -8.09 1.55 -20.77
N ARG A 73 -9.32 1.70 -21.27
CA ARG A 73 -10.31 0.62 -21.28
C ARG A 73 -10.99 0.49 -22.62
N LEU A 74 -11.46 -0.74 -22.90
CA LEU A 74 -12.38 -1.01 -24.00
C LEU A 74 -13.77 -0.47 -23.67
N GLY A 75 -14.55 -0.16 -24.72
CA GLY A 75 -15.98 0.13 -24.64
C GLY A 75 -16.84 -1.12 -24.50
N ASP A 76 -18.13 -0.95 -24.79
CA ASP A 76 -19.11 -2.03 -24.79
C ASP A 76 -19.09 -2.82 -26.10
N PHE A 77 -19.37 -4.13 -26.02
CA PHE A 77 -19.63 -5.01 -27.14
C PHE A 77 -21.13 -5.28 -27.28
N ASN A 78 -21.59 -5.53 -28.50
CA ASN A 78 -22.99 -5.83 -28.82
C ASN A 78 -23.61 -6.89 -27.91
N ASP A 79 -22.88 -8.00 -27.69
CA ASP A 79 -23.33 -9.13 -26.87
C ASP A 79 -22.60 -9.21 -25.51
N GLY A 80 -21.99 -8.09 -25.08
CA GLY A 80 -21.20 -8.01 -23.84
C GLY A 80 -19.84 -8.67 -23.94
N LYS A 81 -19.57 -9.41 -25.02
CA LYS A 81 -18.30 -10.11 -25.28
C LYS A 81 -18.14 -10.49 -26.75
N VAL A 82 -16.91 -10.78 -27.13
CA VAL A 82 -16.57 -11.29 -28.47
C VAL A 82 -15.50 -12.38 -28.35
N ASN A 83 -15.57 -13.39 -29.22
CA ASN A 83 -14.53 -14.41 -29.36
C ASN A 83 -13.70 -14.13 -30.60
N LEU A 84 -12.41 -13.98 -30.45
CA LEU A 84 -11.45 -13.69 -31.50
C LEU A 84 -10.54 -14.88 -31.71
N LYS A 85 -10.08 -15.07 -32.95
CA LYS A 85 -9.22 -16.17 -33.37
C LYS A 85 -7.80 -15.69 -33.63
N GLN A 86 -6.84 -16.58 -33.41
CA GLN A 86 -5.44 -16.31 -33.78
C GLN A 86 -5.32 -15.91 -35.26
N GLY A 87 -4.57 -14.84 -35.52
CA GLY A 87 -4.38 -14.27 -36.86
C GLY A 87 -5.54 -13.43 -37.39
N GLN A 88 -6.63 -13.29 -36.62
CA GLN A 88 -7.75 -12.42 -36.98
C GLN A 88 -7.33 -10.96 -36.91
N LYS A 89 -7.76 -10.15 -37.87
CA LYS A 89 -7.64 -8.69 -37.83
C LYS A 89 -8.69 -8.11 -36.91
N PHE A 90 -8.26 -7.17 -36.08
CA PHE A 90 -9.12 -6.47 -35.12
C PHE A 90 -8.66 -5.02 -34.97
N SER A 91 -9.59 -4.07 -35.00
CA SER A 91 -9.24 -2.65 -34.93
C SER A 91 -9.66 -2.05 -33.59
N LEU A 92 -8.76 -1.27 -32.98
CA LEU A 92 -9.08 -0.39 -31.86
C LEU A 92 -9.38 1.00 -32.42
N VAL A 93 -10.53 1.57 -32.06
CA VAL A 93 -10.98 2.86 -32.57
C VAL A 93 -11.22 3.86 -31.45
N THR A 94 -10.89 5.13 -31.68
CA THR A 94 -11.04 6.23 -30.70
C THR A 94 -12.40 6.92 -30.76
N ASN A 95 -13.20 6.64 -31.83
CA ASN A 95 -14.59 7.05 -31.88
C ASN A 95 -15.47 6.05 -31.15
N GLU A 96 -16.37 6.54 -30.30
CA GLU A 96 -17.27 5.70 -29.51
C GLU A 96 -18.19 4.89 -30.43
N VAL A 97 -18.02 3.58 -30.41
CA VAL A 97 -18.79 2.59 -31.16
C VAL A 97 -19.12 1.39 -30.28
N LEU A 98 -20.20 0.72 -30.57
CA LEU A 98 -20.48 -0.58 -30.02
C LEU A 98 -19.60 -1.62 -30.71
N GLY A 99 -18.78 -2.34 -29.92
CA GLY A 99 -17.80 -3.28 -30.45
C GLY A 99 -18.42 -4.57 -30.97
N ASP A 100 -17.72 -5.21 -31.91
CA ASP A 100 -18.07 -6.50 -32.51
C ASP A 100 -16.81 -7.35 -32.73
N GLU A 101 -16.89 -8.38 -33.57
CA GLU A 101 -15.75 -9.25 -33.90
C GLU A 101 -14.68 -8.57 -34.77
N THR A 102 -14.88 -7.34 -35.22
CA THR A 102 -13.94 -6.61 -36.10
C THR A 102 -13.27 -5.43 -35.42
N LYS A 103 -13.93 -4.81 -34.42
CA LYS A 103 -13.43 -3.60 -33.79
C LYS A 103 -14.00 -3.37 -32.38
N ALA A 104 -13.29 -2.56 -31.59
CA ALA A 104 -13.77 -2.05 -30.30
C ALA A 104 -13.32 -0.58 -30.09
N TYR A 105 -14.16 0.17 -29.36
CA TYR A 105 -13.81 1.50 -28.87
C TYR A 105 -12.76 1.40 -27.75
N VAL A 106 -11.82 2.34 -27.74
CA VAL A 106 -10.84 2.52 -26.67
C VAL A 106 -10.91 3.93 -26.09
N THR A 107 -10.90 4.03 -24.75
CA THR A 107 -11.19 5.29 -24.03
C THR A 107 -10.10 6.36 -24.19
N TYR A 108 -8.87 6.00 -24.54
CA TYR A 108 -7.77 6.94 -24.74
C TYR A 108 -7.66 7.37 -26.20
N LYS A 109 -8.06 8.62 -26.48
CA LYS A 109 -8.20 9.13 -27.86
C LYS A 109 -6.87 9.35 -28.58
N GLN A 110 -5.78 9.62 -27.83
CA GLN A 110 -4.44 9.82 -28.39
C GLN A 110 -3.65 8.52 -28.57
N LEU A 111 -4.22 7.37 -28.24
CA LEU A 111 -3.54 6.09 -28.40
C LEU A 111 -2.94 5.86 -29.80
N PRO A 112 -3.60 6.26 -30.92
CA PRO A 112 -2.99 6.15 -32.24
C PRO A 112 -1.72 6.99 -32.44
N GLU A 113 -1.56 8.10 -31.70
CA GLU A 113 -0.36 8.94 -31.76
C GLU A 113 0.82 8.32 -31.00
N ASP A 114 0.54 7.47 -30.00
CA ASP A 114 1.53 6.88 -29.10
C ASP A 114 2.02 5.51 -29.56
N VAL A 115 1.33 4.83 -30.51
CA VAL A 115 1.69 3.47 -30.97
C VAL A 115 2.18 3.46 -32.41
N GLU A 116 3.00 2.46 -32.75
CA GLU A 116 3.53 2.26 -34.11
C GLU A 116 3.38 0.78 -34.54
N PRO A 117 3.47 0.46 -35.82
CA PRO A 117 3.49 -0.92 -36.29
C PRO A 117 4.54 -1.77 -35.57
N GLY A 118 4.12 -2.93 -35.06
CA GLY A 118 4.93 -3.81 -34.22
C GLY A 118 4.71 -3.61 -32.71
N THR A 119 4.04 -2.53 -32.29
CA THR A 119 3.68 -2.33 -30.89
C THR A 119 2.81 -3.47 -30.38
N ARG A 120 3.10 -3.96 -29.18
CA ARG A 120 2.36 -4.99 -28.47
C ARG A 120 1.29 -4.33 -27.60
N ILE A 121 0.04 -4.74 -27.76
CA ILE A 121 -1.09 -4.30 -26.94
C ILE A 121 -1.61 -5.50 -26.16
N LEU A 122 -1.72 -5.35 -24.85
CA LEU A 122 -2.27 -6.35 -23.94
C LEU A 122 -3.62 -5.91 -23.41
N MET A 123 -4.56 -6.85 -23.26
CA MET A 123 -5.89 -6.60 -22.72
C MET A 123 -6.30 -7.69 -21.75
N ASP A 124 -7.28 -7.38 -20.86
CA ASP A 124 -7.79 -8.32 -19.85
C ASP A 124 -6.67 -8.91 -18.99
N ASP A 125 -5.89 -8.05 -18.33
CA ASP A 125 -4.76 -8.44 -17.45
C ASP A 125 -3.70 -9.29 -18.17
N GLY A 126 -3.48 -9.02 -19.47
CA GLY A 126 -2.49 -9.71 -20.29
C GLY A 126 -2.97 -11.03 -20.91
N LEU A 127 -4.22 -11.44 -20.68
CA LEU A 127 -4.78 -12.67 -21.26
C LEU A 127 -5.00 -12.58 -22.76
N VAL A 128 -5.13 -11.37 -23.30
CA VAL A 128 -5.33 -11.12 -24.72
C VAL A 128 -4.17 -10.27 -25.24
N GLU A 129 -3.51 -10.74 -26.28
CA GLU A 129 -2.39 -10.07 -26.91
C GLU A 129 -2.70 -9.77 -28.37
N MET A 130 -2.38 -8.55 -28.79
CA MET A 130 -2.47 -8.10 -30.17
C MET A 130 -1.19 -7.36 -30.57
N ILE A 131 -0.84 -7.45 -31.85
CA ILE A 131 0.27 -6.71 -32.47
C ILE A 131 -0.29 -5.70 -33.44
N VAL A 132 0.14 -4.45 -33.33
CA VAL A 132 -0.23 -3.36 -34.26
C VAL A 132 0.36 -3.63 -35.63
N GLU A 133 -0.48 -3.63 -36.68
CA GLU A 133 -0.05 -3.72 -38.09
C GLU A 133 0.00 -2.35 -38.75
N ALA A 134 -1.01 -1.50 -38.53
CA ALA A 134 -1.10 -0.16 -39.10
C ALA A 134 -1.82 0.79 -38.15
N VAL A 135 -1.55 2.08 -38.30
CA VAL A 135 -2.14 3.15 -37.50
C VAL A 135 -2.66 4.24 -38.42
N ASP A 136 -3.87 4.73 -38.15
CA ASP A 136 -4.48 5.89 -38.78
C ASP A 136 -4.88 6.90 -37.67
N GLU A 137 -5.33 8.10 -38.01
CA GLU A 137 -5.65 9.18 -37.06
C GLU A 137 -6.59 8.76 -35.93
N THR A 138 -7.51 7.81 -36.16
CA THR A 138 -8.54 7.39 -35.21
C THR A 138 -8.65 5.87 -35.05
N GLN A 139 -7.77 5.12 -35.72
CA GLN A 139 -7.85 3.66 -35.74
C GLN A 139 -6.48 3.01 -35.69
N ILE A 140 -6.40 1.93 -34.95
CA ILE A 140 -5.22 1.07 -34.81
C ILE A 140 -5.63 -0.33 -35.28
N ASP A 141 -5.07 -0.77 -36.38
CA ASP A 141 -5.30 -2.11 -36.93
C ASP A 141 -4.31 -3.08 -36.31
N CYS A 142 -4.83 -4.13 -35.70
CA CYS A 142 -4.08 -5.13 -34.98
C CYS A 142 -4.32 -6.55 -35.51
N VAL A 143 -3.39 -7.46 -35.19
CA VAL A 143 -3.56 -8.91 -35.36
C VAL A 143 -3.59 -9.57 -34.00
N VAL A 144 -4.56 -10.44 -33.80
CA VAL A 144 -4.74 -11.25 -32.59
C VAL A 144 -3.69 -12.37 -32.53
N VAL A 145 -2.95 -12.46 -31.43
CA VAL A 145 -1.84 -13.42 -31.29
C VAL A 145 -2.31 -14.83 -30.91
N GLY A 146 -3.39 -14.97 -30.16
CA GLY A 146 -3.96 -16.24 -29.73
C GLY A 146 -5.49 -16.22 -29.64
N ASP A 147 -6.13 -17.39 -29.69
CA ASP A 147 -7.59 -17.50 -29.48
C ASP A 147 -7.98 -16.89 -28.14
N CYS A 148 -8.95 -15.97 -28.10
CA CYS A 148 -9.32 -15.27 -26.89
C CYS A 148 -10.79 -14.84 -26.84
N GLU A 149 -11.26 -14.50 -25.63
CA GLU A 149 -12.57 -13.87 -25.39
C GLU A 149 -12.35 -12.47 -24.81
N LEU A 150 -12.83 -11.41 -25.47
CA LEU A 150 -12.86 -10.04 -24.96
C LEU A 150 -14.24 -9.70 -24.41
N LYS A 151 -14.26 -8.97 -23.28
CA LYS A 151 -15.48 -8.51 -22.61
C LYS A 151 -15.50 -6.98 -22.50
N ASN A 152 -16.68 -6.44 -22.16
CA ASN A 152 -16.87 -5.03 -21.90
C ASN A 152 -15.87 -4.49 -20.85
N HIS A 153 -15.41 -3.26 -21.07
CA HIS A 153 -14.63 -2.45 -20.14
C HIS A 153 -13.32 -3.07 -19.66
N LYS A 154 -12.74 -4.03 -20.41
CA LYS A 154 -11.44 -4.59 -20.08
C LYS A 154 -10.33 -3.57 -20.20
N GLY A 155 -9.33 -3.65 -19.32
CA GLY A 155 -8.13 -2.83 -19.37
C GLY A 155 -7.34 -3.06 -20.65
N VAL A 156 -6.70 -2.01 -21.14
CA VAL A 156 -5.77 -2.02 -22.28
C VAL A 156 -4.43 -1.50 -21.79
N ASN A 157 -3.39 -2.31 -21.93
CA ASN A 157 -2.02 -1.99 -21.56
C ASN A 157 -1.14 -1.95 -22.81
N VAL A 158 -0.19 -1.03 -22.83
CA VAL A 158 0.79 -0.92 -23.92
C VAL A 158 2.20 -0.93 -23.30
N PRO A 159 2.72 -2.12 -23.03
CA PRO A 159 3.98 -2.26 -22.29
C PRO A 159 5.15 -1.52 -22.92
N GLY A 160 5.89 -0.76 -22.10
CA GLY A 160 7.11 -0.06 -22.52
C GLY A 160 6.89 1.26 -23.26
N LEU A 161 5.65 1.72 -23.43
CA LEU A 161 5.37 3.03 -24.03
C LEU A 161 5.08 4.11 -23.00
N HIS A 162 5.58 5.31 -23.28
CA HIS A 162 5.20 6.53 -22.55
C HIS A 162 3.89 7.05 -23.12
N LEU A 163 2.83 6.96 -22.33
CA LEU A 163 1.52 7.48 -22.71
C LEU A 163 1.37 8.94 -22.25
N ASN A 164 0.97 9.83 -23.16
CA ASN A 164 0.75 11.26 -22.89
C ASN A 164 -0.58 11.53 -22.16
N MET A 165 -0.95 10.68 -21.21
CA MET A 165 -2.20 10.82 -20.46
C MET A 165 -2.02 11.73 -19.24
N PRO A 166 -2.97 12.65 -18.96
CA PRO A 166 -3.03 13.34 -17.68
C PRO A 166 -3.07 12.33 -16.54
N TYR A 167 -2.29 12.57 -15.50
CA TYR A 167 -2.17 11.60 -14.40
C TYR A 167 -3.49 11.46 -13.62
N MET A 168 -4.14 12.57 -13.26
CA MET A 168 -5.43 12.53 -12.54
C MET A 168 -6.59 12.79 -13.50
N SER A 169 -7.51 11.83 -13.58
CA SER A 169 -8.80 12.02 -14.22
C SER A 169 -9.76 12.85 -13.33
N GLU A 170 -10.85 13.36 -13.90
CA GLU A 170 -11.91 14.03 -13.12
C GLU A 170 -12.53 13.08 -12.07
N LYS A 171 -12.59 11.78 -12.39
CA LYS A 171 -13.00 10.76 -11.41
C LYS A 171 -12.02 10.67 -10.25
N ASP A 172 -10.71 10.59 -10.50
CA ASP A 172 -9.70 10.53 -9.44
C ASP A 172 -9.77 11.76 -8.54
N LYS A 173 -9.95 12.96 -9.12
CA LYS A 173 -10.15 14.20 -8.35
C LYS A 173 -11.39 14.12 -7.46
N SER A 174 -12.52 13.63 -7.99
CA SER A 174 -13.76 13.44 -7.23
C SER A 174 -13.57 12.42 -6.10
N ASP A 175 -12.87 11.32 -6.37
CA ASP A 175 -12.57 10.27 -5.38
C ASP A 175 -11.64 10.79 -4.27
N ILE A 176 -10.63 11.59 -4.62
CA ILE A 176 -9.73 12.23 -3.65
C ILE A 176 -10.48 13.21 -2.76
N ILE A 177 -11.37 14.04 -3.33
CA ILE A 177 -12.24 14.95 -2.54
C ILE A 177 -13.14 14.16 -1.59
N PHE A 178 -13.71 13.05 -2.06
CA PHE A 178 -14.47 12.15 -1.19
C PHE A 178 -13.59 11.64 -0.03
N GLY A 179 -12.35 11.24 -0.32
CA GLY A 179 -11.39 10.80 0.70
C GLY A 179 -11.06 11.88 1.73
N ILE A 180 -10.86 13.13 1.28
CA ILE A 180 -10.61 14.30 2.16
C ILE A 180 -11.80 14.51 3.11
N ASN A 181 -13.02 14.55 2.56
CA ASN A 181 -14.24 14.76 3.31
C ASN A 181 -14.51 13.63 4.33
N ASN A 182 -14.11 12.43 4.03
CA ASN A 182 -14.20 11.26 4.91
C ASN A 182 -12.94 11.04 5.77
N HIS A 183 -12.00 11.97 5.79
CA HIS A 183 -10.81 11.92 6.65
C HIS A 183 -10.02 10.60 6.53
N VAL A 184 -9.82 10.10 5.31
CA VAL A 184 -8.95 8.93 5.07
C VAL A 184 -7.52 9.23 5.50
N ASP A 185 -6.76 8.19 5.81
CA ASP A 185 -5.41 8.32 6.33
C ASP A 185 -4.34 8.26 5.24
N PHE A 186 -4.65 7.54 4.14
CA PHE A 186 -3.77 7.30 3.00
C PHE A 186 -4.53 7.38 1.68
N ILE A 187 -3.83 7.82 0.64
CA ILE A 187 -4.20 7.62 -0.76
C ILE A 187 -3.15 6.73 -1.40
N ALA A 188 -3.59 5.59 -1.95
CA ALA A 188 -2.77 4.77 -2.84
C ALA A 188 -3.00 5.26 -4.26
N ALA A 189 -1.96 5.83 -4.85
CA ALA A 189 -1.97 6.46 -6.16
C ALA A 189 -1.61 5.44 -7.22
N SER A 190 -2.58 5.05 -8.08
CA SER A 190 -2.39 4.01 -9.09
C SER A 190 -1.59 4.51 -10.29
N PHE A 191 -0.81 3.62 -10.90
CA PHE A 191 -0.04 3.85 -12.13
C PHE A 191 0.90 5.07 -12.07
N VAL A 192 1.57 5.27 -10.93
CA VAL A 192 2.58 6.33 -10.80
C VAL A 192 3.76 6.05 -11.72
N ARG A 193 4.13 7.04 -12.53
CA ARG A 193 5.21 6.99 -13.52
C ARG A 193 6.39 7.86 -13.11
N THR A 194 6.11 9.04 -12.55
CA THR A 194 7.10 10.08 -12.30
C THR A 194 6.90 10.76 -10.96
N VAL A 195 7.90 11.56 -10.55
CA VAL A 195 7.81 12.48 -9.41
C VAL A 195 6.68 13.48 -9.58
N LYS A 196 6.46 13.94 -10.80
CA LYS A 196 5.42 14.92 -11.14
C LYS A 196 4.02 14.40 -10.79
N ASP A 197 3.74 13.13 -11.00
CA ASP A 197 2.46 12.52 -10.68
C ASP A 197 2.16 12.64 -9.17
N ILE A 198 3.18 12.45 -8.31
CA ILE A 198 3.06 12.60 -6.85
C ILE A 198 2.89 14.07 -6.46
N GLU A 199 3.65 14.97 -7.09
CA GLU A 199 3.55 16.41 -6.84
C GLU A 199 2.17 16.95 -7.21
N ASP A 200 1.57 16.48 -8.30
CA ASP A 200 0.23 16.87 -8.73
C ASP A 200 -0.84 16.44 -7.73
N ILE A 201 -0.76 15.20 -7.21
CA ILE A 201 -1.67 14.75 -6.13
C ILE A 201 -1.45 15.61 -4.88
N ARG A 202 -0.21 15.87 -4.50
CA ARG A 202 0.11 16.63 -3.29
C ARG A 202 -0.41 18.07 -3.38
N ALA A 203 -0.24 18.71 -4.54
CA ALA A 203 -0.80 20.02 -4.82
C ALA A 203 -2.33 20.02 -4.72
N PHE A 204 -2.98 19.03 -5.35
CA PHE A 204 -4.43 18.87 -5.28
C PHE A 204 -4.94 18.64 -3.85
N LEU A 205 -4.23 17.82 -3.05
CA LEU A 205 -4.55 17.63 -1.63
C LEU A 205 -4.43 18.93 -0.86
N HIS A 206 -3.36 19.70 -1.10
CA HIS A 206 -3.12 21.00 -0.45
C HIS A 206 -4.25 21.99 -0.74
N GLU A 207 -4.61 22.15 -2.01
CA GLU A 207 -5.68 23.06 -2.46
C GLU A 207 -7.05 22.70 -1.87
N ASN A 208 -7.28 21.42 -1.51
CA ASN A 208 -8.55 20.95 -0.99
C ASN A 208 -8.53 20.58 0.51
N GLY A 209 -7.47 21.00 1.26
CA GLY A 209 -7.38 20.80 2.71
C GLY A 209 -7.02 19.38 3.16
N GLY A 210 -6.40 18.59 2.27
CA GLY A 210 -5.96 17.22 2.50
C GLY A 210 -4.51 17.04 2.95
N ASP A 211 -3.79 18.10 3.36
CA ASP A 211 -2.34 18.11 3.68
C ASP A 211 -1.85 16.98 4.58
N GLY A 212 -2.69 16.51 5.47
CA GLY A 212 -2.31 15.44 6.41
C GLY A 212 -2.50 14.03 5.88
N ILE A 213 -2.95 13.83 4.65
CA ILE A 213 -3.13 12.51 4.04
C ILE A 213 -1.80 12.08 3.43
N HIS A 214 -1.37 10.85 3.71
CA HIS A 214 -0.15 10.29 3.15
C HIS A 214 -0.40 9.68 1.77
N ILE A 215 0.56 9.86 0.85
CA ILE A 215 0.51 9.31 -0.50
C ILE A 215 1.38 8.06 -0.58
N ILE A 216 0.77 6.94 -0.95
CA ILE A 216 1.42 5.67 -1.26
C ILE A 216 1.45 5.52 -2.78
N ALA A 217 2.63 5.64 -3.39
CA ALA A 217 2.77 5.47 -4.82
C ALA A 217 2.73 3.98 -5.18
N LYS A 218 1.86 3.60 -6.11
CA LYS A 218 1.79 2.23 -6.63
C LYS A 218 2.71 2.12 -7.85
N ILE A 219 3.64 1.18 -7.78
CA ILE A 219 4.57 0.88 -8.86
C ILE A 219 4.00 -0.29 -9.65
N GLU A 220 3.56 -0.01 -10.86
CA GLU A 220 2.75 -0.89 -11.70
C GLU A 220 3.28 -0.98 -13.15
N ASN A 221 4.24 -0.14 -13.53
CA ASN A 221 4.76 -0.03 -14.88
C ASN A 221 6.28 0.18 -14.90
N ARG A 222 6.88 0.06 -16.10
CA ARG A 222 8.34 0.20 -16.30
C ARG A 222 8.83 1.59 -15.94
N GLU A 223 8.15 2.63 -16.36
CA GLU A 223 8.53 4.03 -16.11
C GLU A 223 8.61 4.32 -14.61
N GLY A 224 7.64 3.83 -13.82
CA GLY A 224 7.66 3.93 -12.36
C GLY A 224 8.82 3.19 -11.70
N VAL A 225 9.25 2.06 -12.27
CA VAL A 225 10.44 1.34 -11.82
C VAL A 225 11.72 2.12 -12.13
N GLU A 226 11.83 2.69 -13.31
CA GLU A 226 12.98 3.51 -13.74
C GLU A 226 13.13 4.77 -12.91
N ASN A 227 12.01 5.41 -12.54
CA ASN A 227 11.97 6.63 -11.74
C ASN A 227 11.86 6.38 -10.21
N ILE A 228 12.05 5.14 -9.76
CA ILE A 228 11.73 4.68 -8.39
C ILE A 228 12.37 5.55 -7.30
N ASP A 229 13.61 5.99 -7.46
CA ASP A 229 14.33 6.77 -6.43
C ASP A 229 13.67 8.14 -6.21
N GLY A 230 13.30 8.83 -7.30
CA GLY A 230 12.57 10.08 -7.24
C GLY A 230 11.17 9.92 -6.65
N ILE A 231 10.45 8.88 -7.06
CA ILE A 231 9.11 8.56 -6.54
C ILE A 231 9.16 8.25 -5.04
N ILE A 232 10.14 7.46 -4.59
CA ILE A 232 10.36 7.21 -3.16
C ILE A 232 10.60 8.52 -2.41
N ALA A 233 11.42 9.43 -2.96
CA ALA A 233 11.70 10.70 -2.30
C ALA A 233 10.44 11.56 -2.14
N ALA A 234 9.58 11.65 -3.15
CA ALA A 234 8.39 12.49 -3.21
C ALA A 234 7.17 11.93 -2.44
N SER A 235 7.01 10.60 -2.37
CA SER A 235 5.88 9.93 -1.72
C SER A 235 6.10 9.65 -0.23
N ASP A 236 5.07 9.22 0.49
CA ASP A 236 5.15 8.82 1.90
C ASP A 236 5.37 7.31 2.06
N GLY A 237 5.15 6.54 1.01
CA GLY A 237 5.40 5.10 0.93
C GLY A 237 5.16 4.56 -0.48
N ILE A 238 5.45 3.28 -0.66
CA ILE A 238 5.34 2.59 -1.94
C ILE A 238 4.47 1.35 -1.80
N MET A 239 3.70 1.04 -2.84
CA MET A 239 3.04 -0.26 -3.01
C MET A 239 3.63 -0.96 -4.23
N VAL A 240 4.16 -2.16 -4.03
CA VAL A 240 4.55 -3.06 -5.10
C VAL A 240 3.30 -3.82 -5.54
N ALA A 241 2.66 -3.36 -6.61
CA ALA A 241 1.41 -3.92 -7.13
C ALA A 241 1.73 -4.96 -8.22
N ARG A 242 2.04 -6.18 -7.77
CA ARG A 242 2.64 -7.23 -8.60
C ARG A 242 1.76 -7.70 -9.76
N GLY A 243 0.43 -7.63 -9.59
CA GLY A 243 -0.52 -8.01 -10.64
C GLY A 243 -0.36 -7.13 -11.88
N ASP A 244 -0.54 -5.83 -11.72
CA ASP A 244 -0.44 -4.86 -12.81
C ASP A 244 1.00 -4.77 -13.33
N MET A 245 1.99 -4.85 -12.42
CA MET A 245 3.41 -4.89 -12.79
C MET A 245 3.74 -6.08 -13.70
N GLY A 246 3.18 -7.26 -13.45
CA GLY A 246 3.41 -8.47 -14.27
C GLY A 246 2.71 -8.44 -15.63
N VAL A 247 1.77 -7.50 -15.85
CA VAL A 247 1.20 -7.23 -17.19
C VAL A 247 2.15 -6.33 -17.99
N GLU A 248 2.76 -5.35 -17.33
CA GLU A 248 3.63 -4.33 -17.96
C GLU A 248 5.09 -4.78 -18.12
N LEU A 249 5.54 -5.74 -17.34
CA LEU A 249 6.91 -6.23 -17.27
C LEU A 249 6.95 -7.76 -17.37
N PRO A 250 8.06 -8.36 -17.84
CA PRO A 250 8.24 -9.80 -17.81
C PRO A 250 8.02 -10.36 -16.40
N GLU A 251 7.21 -11.41 -16.28
CA GLU A 251 6.82 -11.99 -14.97
C GLU A 251 8.03 -12.41 -14.14
N GLU A 252 9.10 -12.88 -14.79
CA GLU A 252 10.35 -13.29 -14.14
C GLU A 252 11.15 -12.13 -13.54
N GLU A 253 10.92 -10.88 -13.96
CA GLU A 253 11.54 -9.68 -13.38
C GLU A 253 10.85 -9.25 -12.09
N VAL A 254 9.56 -9.51 -11.92
CA VAL A 254 8.75 -9.03 -10.80
C VAL A 254 9.34 -9.39 -9.42
N PRO A 255 9.81 -10.61 -9.14
CA PRO A 255 10.42 -10.95 -7.85
C PRO A 255 11.73 -10.18 -7.57
N ILE A 256 12.50 -9.88 -8.61
CA ILE A 256 13.76 -9.11 -8.51
C ILE A 256 13.44 -7.66 -8.19
N LEU A 257 12.49 -7.08 -8.93
CA LEU A 257 12.02 -5.71 -8.73
C LEU A 257 11.38 -5.52 -7.36
N GLN A 258 10.57 -6.49 -6.89
CA GLN A 258 10.02 -6.48 -5.53
C GLN A 258 11.13 -6.34 -4.48
N LYS A 259 12.17 -7.17 -4.55
CA LYS A 259 13.30 -7.11 -3.59
C LYS A 259 14.03 -5.77 -3.65
N MET A 260 14.30 -5.28 -4.85
CA MET A 260 14.99 -4.00 -5.07
C MET A 260 14.16 -2.84 -4.50
N ILE A 261 12.87 -2.76 -4.83
CA ILE A 261 11.98 -1.70 -4.36
C ILE A 261 11.83 -1.74 -2.83
N ILE A 262 11.57 -2.93 -2.25
CA ILE A 262 11.47 -3.10 -0.79
C ILE A 262 12.76 -2.61 -0.12
N GLY A 263 13.93 -2.97 -0.65
CA GLY A 263 15.23 -2.55 -0.12
C GLY A 263 15.37 -1.03 -0.12
N LYS A 264 15.12 -0.37 -1.25
CA LYS A 264 15.22 1.09 -1.39
C LYS A 264 14.26 1.85 -0.48
N VAL A 265 12.99 1.42 -0.41
CA VAL A 265 11.97 2.06 0.46
C VAL A 265 12.30 1.89 1.93
N TYR A 266 12.78 0.71 2.29
CA TYR A 266 13.27 0.41 3.62
C TYR A 266 14.44 1.35 4.02
N GLU A 267 15.42 1.54 3.13
CA GLU A 267 16.55 2.44 3.36
C GLU A 267 16.12 3.91 3.49
N ALA A 268 15.10 4.30 2.74
CA ALA A 268 14.49 5.64 2.87
C ALA A 268 13.67 5.83 4.17
N GLY A 269 13.47 4.78 4.98
CA GLY A 269 12.68 4.85 6.22
C GLY A 269 11.19 5.05 5.97
N LYS A 270 10.70 4.67 4.78
CA LYS A 270 9.31 4.78 4.37
C LYS A 270 8.58 3.44 4.47
N GLN A 271 7.26 3.47 4.27
CA GLN A 271 6.42 2.27 4.34
C GLN A 271 6.36 1.60 2.96
N VAL A 272 6.51 0.28 2.92
CA VAL A 272 6.34 -0.50 1.71
C VAL A 272 5.26 -1.56 1.89
N ILE A 273 4.40 -1.68 0.90
CA ILE A 273 3.29 -2.63 0.84
C ILE A 273 3.59 -3.63 -0.29
N THR A 274 3.54 -4.92 0.01
CA THR A 274 3.51 -5.96 -1.02
C THR A 274 2.08 -6.38 -1.27
N ALA A 275 1.62 -6.25 -2.51
CA ALA A 275 0.22 -6.35 -2.88
C ALA A 275 -0.02 -7.33 -4.03
N THR A 276 -1.27 -7.77 -4.16
CA THR A 276 -1.84 -8.64 -5.19
C THR A 276 -1.35 -10.08 -5.18
N GLN A 277 -2.27 -11.01 -5.44
CA GLN A 277 -2.03 -12.46 -5.56
C GLN A 277 -1.29 -13.09 -4.36
N MET A 278 -1.53 -12.56 -3.14
CA MET A 278 -0.86 -13.07 -1.94
C MET A 278 -1.42 -14.41 -1.48
N LEU A 279 -2.75 -14.53 -1.38
CA LEU A 279 -3.49 -15.75 -1.04
C LEU A 279 -4.68 -15.94 -1.99
N ASP A 280 -4.49 -15.68 -3.28
CA ASP A 280 -5.56 -15.62 -4.29
C ASP A 280 -6.44 -16.86 -4.33
N SER A 281 -5.85 -18.05 -4.17
CA SER A 281 -6.60 -19.31 -4.12
C SER A 281 -7.64 -19.34 -3.00
N MET A 282 -7.45 -18.54 -1.94
CA MET A 282 -8.41 -18.42 -0.83
C MET A 282 -9.67 -17.61 -1.19
N MET A 283 -9.73 -17.00 -2.36
CA MET A 283 -11.01 -16.51 -2.87
C MET A 283 -12.05 -17.64 -3.00
N LYS A 284 -11.61 -18.84 -3.32
CA LYS A 284 -12.47 -20.03 -3.58
C LYS A 284 -12.25 -21.17 -2.60
N ASN A 285 -11.04 -21.30 -2.02
CA ASN A 285 -10.61 -22.40 -1.17
C ASN A 285 -10.37 -21.95 0.28
N PRO A 286 -10.64 -22.80 1.28
CA PRO A 286 -10.43 -22.45 2.70
C PRO A 286 -8.95 -22.46 3.13
N ARG A 287 -8.04 -22.87 2.24
CA ARG A 287 -6.59 -22.94 2.48
C ARG A 287 -5.82 -22.44 1.26
N PRO A 288 -4.69 -21.75 1.46
CA PRO A 288 -3.83 -21.32 0.37
C PRO A 288 -3.02 -22.48 -0.20
N THR A 289 -2.44 -22.27 -1.36
CA THR A 289 -1.39 -23.14 -1.92
C THR A 289 -0.09 -23.00 -1.14
N ARG A 290 0.83 -23.96 -1.31
CA ARG A 290 2.17 -23.87 -0.72
C ARG A 290 3.01 -22.76 -1.33
N ALA A 291 2.81 -22.46 -2.62
CA ALA A 291 3.48 -21.37 -3.33
C ALA A 291 3.08 -20.02 -2.73
N GLU A 292 1.80 -19.77 -2.47
CA GLU A 292 1.31 -18.54 -1.84
C GLU A 292 1.86 -18.37 -0.41
N VAL A 293 1.91 -19.46 0.37
CA VAL A 293 2.53 -19.41 1.72
C VAL A 293 4.01 -19.02 1.64
N ALA A 294 4.75 -19.57 0.65
CA ALA A 294 6.15 -19.24 0.43
C ALA A 294 6.32 -17.79 -0.04
N ASP A 295 5.44 -17.30 -0.92
CA ASP A 295 5.45 -15.94 -1.43
C ASP A 295 5.25 -14.90 -0.31
N VAL A 296 4.22 -15.08 0.52
CA VAL A 296 3.98 -14.21 1.68
C VAL A 296 5.19 -14.21 2.64
N ALA A 297 5.76 -15.39 2.91
CA ALA A 297 6.94 -15.50 3.76
C ALA A 297 8.15 -14.78 3.16
N ASN A 298 8.36 -14.90 1.84
CA ASN A 298 9.46 -14.22 1.13
C ASN A 298 9.31 -12.70 1.19
N ALA A 299 8.12 -12.14 0.97
CA ALA A 299 7.87 -10.71 1.12
C ALA A 299 8.27 -10.19 2.53
N ILE A 300 8.02 -10.99 3.58
CA ILE A 300 8.41 -10.68 4.95
C ILE A 300 9.94 -10.76 5.13
N TYR A 301 10.59 -11.79 4.56
CA TYR A 301 12.05 -11.89 4.56
C TYR A 301 12.72 -10.76 3.77
N ASP A 302 12.11 -10.28 2.69
CA ASP A 302 12.57 -9.13 1.92
C ASP A 302 12.50 -7.83 2.74
N GLY A 303 11.62 -7.77 3.75
CA GLY A 303 11.50 -6.66 4.68
C GLY A 303 10.31 -5.75 4.44
N THR A 304 9.26 -6.23 3.77
CA THR A 304 8.02 -5.44 3.58
C THR A 304 7.45 -4.91 4.90
N SER A 305 6.82 -3.73 4.87
CA SER A 305 6.16 -3.16 6.05
C SER A 305 4.76 -3.73 6.25
N ALA A 306 4.07 -3.97 5.15
CA ALA A 306 2.72 -4.50 5.13
C ALA A 306 2.51 -5.46 3.95
N ILE A 307 1.58 -6.37 4.12
CA ILE A 307 1.09 -7.31 3.11
C ILE A 307 -0.41 -7.09 2.92
N MET A 308 -0.89 -7.19 1.68
CA MET A 308 -2.26 -6.80 1.34
C MET A 308 -3.07 -7.98 0.79
N LEU A 309 -4.29 -8.13 1.30
CA LEU A 309 -5.32 -8.98 0.74
C LEU A 309 -6.25 -8.13 -0.14
N SER A 310 -6.45 -8.54 -1.37
CA SER A 310 -7.27 -7.86 -2.38
C SER A 310 -8.64 -8.54 -2.52
N GLY A 311 -8.81 -9.38 -3.53
CA GLY A 311 -10.01 -10.15 -3.78
C GLY A 311 -10.38 -11.09 -2.64
N GLU A 312 -9.39 -11.63 -1.94
CA GLU A 312 -9.55 -12.58 -0.84
C GLU A 312 -10.48 -12.05 0.25
N THR A 313 -10.39 -10.75 0.57
CA THR A 313 -11.26 -10.10 1.55
C THR A 313 -12.41 -9.31 0.93
N ALA A 314 -12.25 -8.79 -0.30
CA ALA A 314 -13.27 -7.97 -0.95
C ALA A 314 -14.45 -8.80 -1.50
N ALA A 315 -14.19 -9.95 -2.13
CA ALA A 315 -15.16 -10.76 -2.84
C ALA A 315 -15.06 -12.27 -2.55
N GLY A 316 -14.00 -12.70 -1.84
CA GLY A 316 -13.73 -14.09 -1.56
C GLY A 316 -14.77 -14.76 -0.65
N LYS A 317 -14.80 -16.08 -0.71
CA LYS A 317 -15.68 -16.91 0.16
C LYS A 317 -15.18 -16.95 1.61
N TYR A 318 -13.87 -16.75 1.84
CA TYR A 318 -13.19 -16.98 3.11
C TYR A 318 -12.41 -15.75 3.60
N PRO A 319 -13.04 -14.56 3.74
CA PRO A 319 -12.33 -13.32 4.08
C PRO A 319 -11.66 -13.37 5.45
N VAL A 320 -12.33 -13.88 6.47
CA VAL A 320 -11.79 -13.95 7.84
C VAL A 320 -10.65 -14.96 7.92
N GLU A 321 -10.82 -16.14 7.33
CA GLU A 321 -9.82 -17.18 7.27
C GLU A 321 -8.56 -16.73 6.50
N SER A 322 -8.74 -15.89 5.47
CA SER A 322 -7.62 -15.28 4.74
C SER A 322 -6.79 -14.38 5.64
N VAL A 323 -7.43 -13.51 6.43
CA VAL A 323 -6.73 -12.67 7.43
C VAL A 323 -6.03 -13.53 8.48
N GLN A 324 -6.70 -14.53 9.04
CA GLN A 324 -6.13 -15.44 10.03
C GLN A 324 -4.93 -16.22 9.47
N THR A 325 -5.03 -16.66 8.22
CA THR A 325 -3.94 -17.37 7.53
C THR A 325 -2.75 -16.43 7.31
N MET A 326 -3.00 -15.21 6.84
CA MET A 326 -1.97 -14.18 6.69
C MET A 326 -1.24 -13.91 8.01
N VAL A 327 -1.98 -13.83 9.13
CA VAL A 327 -1.41 -13.66 10.48
C VAL A 327 -0.52 -14.86 10.86
N ARG A 328 -0.99 -16.08 10.62
CA ARG A 328 -0.20 -17.30 10.94
C ARG A 328 1.09 -17.36 10.11
N ILE A 329 1.00 -17.05 8.82
CA ILE A 329 2.18 -17.03 7.95
C ILE A 329 3.14 -15.94 8.42
N ALA A 330 2.67 -14.71 8.70
CA ALA A 330 3.53 -13.61 9.09
C ALA A 330 4.30 -13.89 10.40
N ASN A 331 3.63 -14.44 11.39
CA ASN A 331 4.25 -14.73 12.69
C ASN A 331 5.41 -15.74 12.58
N ARG A 332 5.39 -16.66 11.63
CA ARG A 332 6.38 -17.73 11.56
C ARG A 332 7.74 -17.27 11.03
N PRO A 333 7.85 -16.55 9.88
CA PRO A 333 9.12 -15.95 9.47
C PRO A 333 9.66 -14.96 10.51
N GLU A 334 8.80 -14.09 11.06
CA GLU A 334 9.21 -13.10 12.06
C GLU A 334 9.87 -13.71 13.29
N ALA A 335 9.41 -14.89 13.73
CA ALA A 335 10.01 -15.61 14.85
C ALA A 335 11.38 -16.23 14.49
N GLY A 336 11.69 -16.42 13.22
CA GLY A 336 12.95 -16.99 12.74
C GLY A 336 13.97 -15.95 12.28
N ILE A 337 13.60 -14.68 12.18
CA ILE A 337 14.52 -13.61 11.78
C ILE A 337 15.39 -13.19 12.96
N ASP A 338 16.71 -13.24 12.76
CA ASP A 338 17.69 -12.62 13.65
C ASP A 338 17.75 -11.11 13.37
N TYR A 339 16.90 -10.35 14.11
CA TYR A 339 16.79 -8.89 13.94
C TYR A 339 18.04 -8.16 14.41
N GLU A 340 18.72 -8.65 15.45
CA GLU A 340 19.95 -8.07 15.98
C GLU A 340 21.07 -8.14 14.94
N LYS A 341 21.29 -9.33 14.39
CA LYS A 341 22.27 -9.53 13.31
C LYS A 341 21.95 -8.65 12.09
N ARG A 342 20.65 -8.53 11.71
CA ARG A 342 20.23 -7.64 10.62
C ARG A 342 20.54 -6.18 10.93
N PHE A 343 20.30 -5.74 12.15
CA PHE A 343 20.56 -4.36 12.59
C PHE A 343 22.05 -4.02 12.46
N TYR A 344 22.93 -4.85 13.02
CA TYR A 344 24.38 -4.61 12.98
C TYR A 344 24.97 -4.79 11.58
N HIS A 345 24.43 -5.66 10.74
CA HIS A 345 24.91 -5.88 9.37
C HIS A 345 24.61 -4.71 8.42
N ARG A 346 23.52 -3.97 8.65
CA ARG A 346 23.13 -2.82 7.82
C ARG A 346 23.94 -1.56 8.09
N GLY A 347 24.54 -1.46 9.28
CA GLY A 347 25.38 -0.33 9.63
C GLY A 347 24.64 1.01 9.74
N ARG A 348 25.42 2.08 9.75
CA ARG A 348 24.90 3.46 9.79
C ARG A 348 24.75 4.01 8.37
N HIS A 349 23.83 4.94 8.21
CA HIS A 349 23.81 5.80 7.02
C HIS A 349 25.12 6.61 6.95
N GLU A 350 25.67 6.81 5.76
CA GLU A 350 26.97 7.50 5.59
C GLU A 350 26.93 8.94 6.13
N LYS A 351 25.79 9.62 6.01
CA LYS A 351 25.59 11.00 6.51
C LYS A 351 24.25 11.11 7.23
N PRO A 352 24.14 10.60 8.48
CA PRO A 352 22.89 10.67 9.22
C PRO A 352 22.57 12.10 9.67
N ASP A 353 21.29 12.48 9.63
CA ASP A 353 20.79 13.64 10.35
C ASP A 353 20.68 13.35 11.87
N VAL A 354 20.37 14.39 12.67
CA VAL A 354 20.22 14.24 14.14
C VAL A 354 19.15 13.21 14.49
N THR A 355 18.03 13.18 13.79
CA THR A 355 16.94 12.23 14.01
C THR A 355 17.41 10.80 13.75
N GLU A 356 18.11 10.57 12.66
CA GLU A 356 18.66 9.26 12.31
C GLU A 356 19.67 8.78 13.35
N ALA A 357 20.59 9.66 13.75
CA ALA A 357 21.62 9.34 14.76
C ALA A 357 20.98 8.95 16.11
N VAL A 358 19.99 9.72 16.57
CA VAL A 358 19.29 9.44 17.83
C VAL A 358 18.45 8.17 17.73
N CYS A 359 17.75 7.95 16.62
CA CYS A 359 16.98 6.71 16.41
C CYS A 359 17.87 5.46 16.33
N HIS A 360 19.03 5.55 15.67
CA HIS A 360 20.04 4.49 15.67
C HIS A 360 20.53 4.20 17.09
N ALA A 361 20.95 5.25 17.84
CA ALA A 361 21.39 5.12 19.23
C ALA A 361 20.30 4.50 20.13
N THR A 362 19.03 4.87 19.92
CA THR A 362 17.87 4.30 20.62
C THR A 362 17.78 2.78 20.40
N CYS A 363 17.92 2.33 19.15
CA CYS A 363 17.88 0.90 18.84
C CYS A 363 19.10 0.16 19.39
N THR A 364 20.31 0.73 19.30
CA THR A 364 21.54 0.17 19.88
C THR A 364 21.37 0.02 21.40
N THR A 365 20.92 1.08 22.09
CA THR A 365 20.65 1.04 23.55
C THR A 365 19.62 -0.04 23.91
N ALA A 366 18.56 -0.19 23.08
CA ALA A 366 17.56 -1.22 23.32
C ALA A 366 18.12 -2.64 23.18
N TYR A 367 19.03 -2.88 22.23
CA TYR A 367 19.74 -4.17 22.11
C TYR A 367 20.70 -4.40 23.27
N ASP A 368 21.59 -3.45 23.56
CA ASP A 368 22.63 -3.55 24.60
C ASP A 368 22.02 -3.83 25.99
N LEU A 369 20.85 -3.23 26.27
CA LEU A 369 20.14 -3.37 27.53
C LEU A 369 19.06 -4.45 27.53
N ASN A 370 18.85 -5.16 26.43
CA ASN A 370 17.77 -6.12 26.23
C ASN A 370 16.40 -5.52 26.66
N ALA A 371 16.12 -4.30 26.19
CA ALA A 371 14.92 -3.56 26.56
C ALA A 371 13.64 -4.26 26.09
N SER A 372 12.60 -4.24 26.92
CA SER A 372 11.30 -4.86 26.63
C SER A 372 10.54 -4.12 25.53
N ALA A 373 10.73 -2.79 25.39
CA ALA A 373 10.14 -1.99 24.32
C ALA A 373 10.92 -0.68 24.08
N ILE A 374 10.76 -0.12 22.88
CA ILE A 374 11.09 1.28 22.58
C ILE A 374 9.80 2.09 22.59
N VAL A 375 9.80 3.23 23.29
CA VAL A 375 8.66 4.17 23.34
C VAL A 375 9.03 5.40 22.51
N ALA A 376 8.45 5.52 21.32
CA ALA A 376 8.67 6.64 20.42
C ALA A 376 7.53 7.65 20.55
N VAL A 377 7.75 8.75 21.27
CA VAL A 377 6.78 9.83 21.40
C VAL A 377 6.95 10.81 20.22
N THR A 378 5.88 11.00 19.43
CA THR A 378 5.96 11.68 18.15
C THR A 378 4.71 12.48 17.81
N LYS A 379 4.87 13.68 17.22
CA LYS A 379 3.77 14.51 16.73
C LYS A 379 3.29 14.09 15.32
N SER A 380 4.23 13.76 14.44
CA SER A 380 3.98 13.44 13.01
C SER A 380 4.15 11.97 12.65
N GLY A 381 4.47 11.11 13.62
CA GLY A 381 4.81 9.71 13.38
C GLY A 381 6.23 9.47 12.85
N ARG A 382 7.00 10.52 12.52
CA ARG A 382 8.34 10.39 11.91
C ARG A 382 9.29 9.59 12.80
N THR A 383 9.38 9.91 14.10
CA THR A 383 10.25 9.19 15.05
C THR A 383 9.93 7.68 15.06
N ALA A 384 8.64 7.31 15.16
CA ALA A 384 8.24 5.92 15.16
C ALA A 384 8.56 5.21 13.82
N ARG A 385 8.40 5.89 12.67
CA ARG A 385 8.81 5.36 11.37
C ARG A 385 10.32 5.19 11.27
N MET A 386 11.11 6.14 11.77
CA MET A 386 12.57 6.05 11.76
C MET A 386 13.07 4.91 12.67
N ILE A 387 12.48 4.71 13.85
CA ILE A 387 12.76 3.51 14.67
C ILE A 387 12.35 2.23 13.94
N SER A 388 11.16 2.20 13.33
CA SER A 388 10.67 1.08 12.52
C SER A 388 11.64 0.68 11.40
N ARG A 389 12.31 1.64 10.77
CA ARG A 389 13.36 1.42 9.76
C ARG A 389 14.47 0.51 10.28
N TYR A 390 14.88 0.62 11.52
CA TYR A 390 15.94 -0.21 12.10
C TYR A 390 15.49 -1.63 12.48
N ARG A 391 14.19 -1.93 12.34
CA ARG A 391 13.62 -3.27 12.62
C ARG A 391 14.04 -3.85 13.98
N PRO A 392 13.81 -3.14 15.08
CA PRO A 392 14.21 -3.63 16.41
C PRO A 392 13.50 -4.95 16.76
N ALA A 393 14.19 -5.82 17.53
CA ALA A 393 13.61 -7.07 18.00
C ALA A 393 12.45 -6.82 18.97
N CYS A 394 12.56 -5.82 19.84
CA CYS A 394 11.49 -5.43 20.76
C CYS A 394 10.37 -4.64 20.03
N PRO A 395 9.14 -4.60 20.56
CA PRO A 395 8.06 -3.78 20.04
C PRO A 395 8.38 -2.28 20.14
N VAL A 396 7.80 -1.49 19.20
CA VAL A 396 7.88 -0.03 19.22
C VAL A 396 6.51 0.55 19.59
N LEU A 397 6.40 1.18 20.74
CA LEU A 397 5.21 1.91 21.17
C LEU A 397 5.26 3.31 20.54
N GLY A 398 4.41 3.55 19.53
CA GLY A 398 4.31 4.85 18.86
C GLY A 398 3.28 5.73 19.55
N GLY A 399 3.73 6.62 20.43
CA GLY A 399 2.86 7.52 21.21
C GLY A 399 2.62 8.86 20.50
N THR A 400 1.36 9.25 20.34
CA THR A 400 0.97 10.53 19.74
C THR A 400 -0.34 11.05 20.30
N THR A 401 -0.53 12.37 20.32
CA THR A 401 -1.79 13.03 20.68
C THR A 401 -2.74 13.19 19.48
N SER A 402 -2.24 12.99 18.24
CA SER A 402 -3.01 13.10 17.01
C SER A 402 -3.71 11.80 16.65
N LYS A 403 -5.05 11.80 16.56
CA LYS A 403 -5.83 10.62 16.13
C LYS A 403 -5.48 10.18 14.69
N ARG A 404 -5.16 11.11 13.78
CA ARG A 404 -4.74 10.79 12.41
C ARG A 404 -3.38 10.06 12.43
N VAL A 405 -2.39 10.63 13.08
CA VAL A 405 -1.05 10.03 13.19
C VAL A 405 -1.10 8.67 13.89
N TRP A 406 -1.94 8.54 14.93
CA TRP A 406 -2.20 7.27 15.60
C TRP A 406 -2.65 6.19 14.63
N ARG A 407 -3.59 6.50 13.70
CA ARG A 407 -4.02 5.57 12.66
C ARG A 407 -2.94 5.34 11.61
N GLN A 408 -2.26 6.40 11.14
CA GLN A 408 -1.20 6.27 10.13
C GLN A 408 -0.03 5.38 10.59
N MET A 409 0.31 5.41 11.87
CA MET A 409 1.32 4.52 12.43
C MET A 409 0.90 3.04 12.43
N ALA A 410 -0.38 2.71 12.26
CA ALA A 410 -0.85 1.34 12.14
C ALA A 410 -0.31 0.61 10.91
N MET A 411 0.18 1.32 9.88
CA MET A 411 0.85 0.74 8.72
C MET A 411 2.37 0.60 8.90
N SER A 412 2.96 1.12 9.98
CA SER A 412 4.40 1.04 10.23
C SER A 412 4.78 -0.30 10.86
N TRP A 413 5.76 -0.97 10.27
CA TRP A 413 6.27 -2.25 10.76
C TRP A 413 6.70 -2.19 12.22
N GLY A 414 6.32 -3.17 13.02
CA GLY A 414 6.73 -3.30 14.43
C GLY A 414 6.15 -2.23 15.37
N VAL A 415 5.45 -1.21 14.85
CA VAL A 415 4.87 -0.13 15.67
C VAL A 415 3.51 -0.53 16.21
N CYS A 416 3.34 -0.36 17.52
CA CYS A 416 2.07 -0.39 18.24
C CYS A 416 1.65 1.05 18.52
N PRO A 417 0.72 1.63 17.78
CA PRO A 417 0.27 2.99 18.02
C PRO A 417 -0.50 3.10 19.34
N ILE A 418 -0.15 4.09 20.15
CA ILE A 418 -0.89 4.46 21.36
C ILE A 418 -1.31 5.93 21.30
N LEU A 419 -2.56 6.19 21.69
CA LEU A 419 -3.07 7.55 21.76
C LEU A 419 -2.80 8.12 23.16
N LEU A 420 -2.11 9.27 23.17
CA LEU A 420 -1.72 9.96 24.39
C LEU A 420 -2.62 11.20 24.61
N ASP A 421 -2.82 11.55 25.86
CA ASP A 421 -3.40 12.83 26.24
C ASP A 421 -2.31 13.92 26.17
N GLU A 422 -2.70 15.14 25.86
CA GLU A 422 -1.76 16.27 25.83
C GLU A 422 -1.19 16.55 27.23
N LYS A 423 0.12 16.75 27.29
CA LYS A 423 0.86 17.14 28.49
C LYS A 423 1.75 18.34 28.15
N THR A 424 1.90 19.23 29.11
CA THR A 424 2.76 20.42 28.98
C THR A 424 4.21 20.13 29.35
N ASP A 425 4.44 19.13 30.23
CA ASP A 425 5.77 18.69 30.63
C ASP A 425 6.18 17.42 29.88
N VAL A 426 7.46 17.37 29.45
CA VAL A 426 8.01 16.27 28.67
C VAL A 426 8.09 14.97 29.50
N PHE A 427 8.44 15.07 30.77
CA PHE A 427 8.57 13.88 31.60
C PHE A 427 7.20 13.29 31.95
N ALA A 428 6.22 14.15 32.26
CA ALA A 428 4.84 13.74 32.43
C ALA A 428 4.25 13.07 31.19
N LEU A 429 4.67 13.51 29.96
CA LEU A 429 4.27 12.86 28.72
C LEU A 429 4.93 11.48 28.55
N PHE A 430 6.19 11.33 28.98
CA PHE A 430 6.90 10.05 28.95
C PHE A 430 6.29 9.04 29.92
N ASP A 431 6.04 9.46 31.16
CA ASP A 431 5.41 8.62 32.18
C ASP A 431 4.03 8.16 31.71
N HIS A 432 3.24 9.09 31.13
CA HIS A 432 1.95 8.74 30.53
C HIS A 432 2.08 7.74 29.36
N ALA A 433 3.11 7.86 28.51
CA ALA A 433 3.35 6.92 27.43
C ALA A 433 3.74 5.52 27.94
N VAL A 434 4.52 5.44 29.01
CA VAL A 434 4.86 4.17 29.70
C VAL A 434 3.60 3.54 30.31
N ASP A 435 2.76 4.32 31.01
CA ASP A 435 1.49 3.84 31.57
C ASP A 435 0.55 3.28 30.50
N LYS A 436 0.42 3.97 29.36
CA LYS A 436 -0.34 3.45 28.21
C LYS A 436 0.28 2.17 27.65
N GLY A 437 1.62 2.05 27.68
CA GLY A 437 2.34 0.82 27.32
C GLY A 437 1.99 -0.33 28.27
N LYS A 438 1.87 -0.08 29.59
CA LYS A 438 1.39 -1.05 30.58
C LYS A 438 -0.06 -1.46 30.31
N CYS A 439 -0.93 -0.49 30.09
CA CYS A 439 -2.34 -0.76 29.77
C CYS A 439 -2.52 -1.60 28.48
N SER A 440 -1.61 -1.47 27.51
CA SER A 440 -1.62 -2.29 26.28
C SER A 440 -1.06 -3.70 26.48
N GLY A 441 -0.49 -4.02 27.63
CA GLY A 441 0.14 -5.29 27.96
C GLY A 441 1.52 -5.49 27.30
N LEU A 442 2.09 -4.46 26.70
CA LEU A 442 3.42 -4.50 26.05
C LEU A 442 4.57 -4.14 27.00
N LEU A 443 4.26 -3.53 28.13
CA LEU A 443 5.18 -3.26 29.23
C LEU A 443 4.59 -3.79 30.53
N LYS A 444 5.46 -4.16 31.46
CA LYS A 444 5.11 -4.64 32.83
C LYS A 444 6.03 -3.95 33.84
N SER A 445 5.61 -3.89 35.11
CA SER A 445 6.47 -3.44 36.18
C SER A 445 7.73 -4.31 36.24
N GLY A 446 8.89 -3.68 36.36
CA GLY A 446 10.21 -4.30 36.29
C GLY A 446 10.84 -4.38 34.91
N ASP A 447 10.10 -4.07 33.86
CA ASP A 447 10.64 -3.98 32.48
C ASP A 447 11.57 -2.77 32.32
N LEU A 448 12.51 -2.87 31.38
CA LEU A 448 13.32 -1.75 30.94
C LEU A 448 12.79 -1.24 29.58
N ALA A 449 12.57 0.06 29.48
CA ALA A 449 12.13 0.69 28.25
C ALA A 449 13.08 1.83 27.82
N VAL A 450 13.25 2.00 26.51
CA VAL A 450 14.02 3.11 25.92
C VAL A 450 13.04 4.09 25.29
N ILE A 451 12.98 5.32 25.81
CA ILE A 451 12.10 6.36 25.32
C ILE A 451 12.89 7.28 24.36
N THR A 452 12.31 7.67 23.26
CA THR A 452 12.86 8.68 22.35
C THR A 452 11.80 9.66 21.91
N SER A 453 12.17 10.94 21.81
CA SER A 453 11.28 12.03 21.43
C SER A 453 12.05 13.25 20.89
N GLY A 454 11.31 14.21 20.38
CA GLY A 454 11.79 15.57 20.09
C GLY A 454 11.51 16.52 21.27
N VAL A 455 12.51 17.28 21.67
CA VAL A 455 12.42 18.34 22.71
C VAL A 455 12.87 19.66 22.09
N PRO A 456 12.11 20.78 22.27
CA PRO A 456 10.86 20.93 23.01
C PRO A 456 9.68 20.21 22.36
N ILE A 457 8.68 19.86 23.20
CA ILE A 457 7.46 19.16 22.76
C ILE A 457 6.69 20.03 21.75
N GLY A 458 6.01 19.40 20.80
CA GLY A 458 5.13 20.10 19.86
C GLY A 458 5.78 20.55 18.57
N ILE A 459 7.11 20.44 18.42
CA ILE A 459 7.82 20.72 17.17
C ILE A 459 8.07 19.41 16.43
N SER A 460 7.60 19.33 15.18
CA SER A 460 7.79 18.15 14.35
C SER A 460 9.21 18.06 13.78
N GLY A 461 9.78 16.86 13.69
CA GLY A 461 11.08 16.62 13.03
C GLY A 461 12.32 16.86 13.90
N THR A 462 12.16 17.03 15.20
CA THR A 462 13.25 17.36 16.14
C THR A 462 13.60 16.22 17.09
N THR A 463 13.60 14.95 16.63
CA THR A 463 14.00 13.83 17.50
C THR A 463 15.45 14.01 17.92
N ASN A 464 15.67 14.36 19.19
CA ASN A 464 16.97 14.76 19.73
C ASN A 464 17.25 14.23 21.16
N MET A 465 16.36 13.40 21.70
CA MET A 465 16.45 12.90 23.07
C MET A 465 16.22 11.39 23.16
N LEU A 466 17.00 10.75 24.02
CA LEU A 466 16.86 9.38 24.43
C LEU A 466 16.90 9.30 25.95
N LYS A 467 16.01 8.49 26.56
CA LYS A 467 15.95 8.23 28.00
C LYS A 467 15.69 6.75 28.25
N VAL A 468 16.46 6.15 29.16
CA VAL A 468 16.19 4.79 29.66
C VAL A 468 15.38 4.88 30.94
N VAL A 469 14.36 4.05 31.08
CA VAL A 469 13.49 3.99 32.26
C VAL A 469 13.24 2.57 32.71
N ASN A 470 13.24 2.36 34.05
CA ASN A 470 12.64 1.17 34.65
C ASN A 470 11.14 1.43 34.80
N VAL A 471 10.33 0.50 34.31
CA VAL A 471 8.87 0.56 34.42
C VAL A 471 8.44 0.18 35.83
N GLU A 472 7.87 1.14 36.54
CA GLU A 472 7.35 0.94 37.90
C GLU A 472 6.01 0.19 37.94
#